data_0f1d52d33bfb6cab2eaaa760f1f8733d
#
_entry.id   0f1d52d33bfb6cab2eaaa760f1f8733d
#
_cell.length_a   1.000
_cell.length_b   1.000
_cell.length_c   1.000
_cell.angle_alpha   90.00
_cell.angle_beta   90.00
_cell.angle_gamma   90.00
#
_symmetry.space_group_name_H-M   'P 1'
#
loop_
_entity.id
_entity.type
_entity.pdbx_description
1 polymer ?
#
loop_
_entity_poly.entity_id
_entity_poly.type
_entity_poly.pdbx_seq_one_letter_code
_entity_poly.pdbx_strand_id
1 'polypeptide(L)'
;MCIRDRAGVVDAVGGNTLANACAQTRYGGVVTACGLAESAALPATVMPFILRGVVLRGVDSVMAPSGPRLAAWARLARDMDLERLETMITEIGLSDVNGVAPDVLAGKVTGRLLVDVNR
;
A
#
# COMPACT_ATOMS: atom_id res chain seq x y z
N MET A 1 -11.11 -1.16 -23.54
CA MET A 1 -9.72 -1.68 -23.59
C MET A 1 -9.22 -1.79 -22.16
N CYS A 2 -9.06 -2.99 -21.62
CA CYS A 2 -8.49 -3.13 -20.28
C CYS A 2 -6.98 -2.83 -20.36
N ILE A 3 -6.56 -1.71 -19.78
CA ILE A 3 -5.16 -1.34 -19.67
C ILE A 3 -4.50 -2.33 -18.71
N ARG A 4 -3.59 -3.15 -19.22
CA ARG A 4 -2.82 -4.14 -18.45
C ARG A 4 -1.35 -3.71 -18.49
N ASP A 5 -1.06 -2.57 -17.87
CA ASP A 5 0.24 -1.90 -17.98
C ASP A 5 1.05 -1.88 -16.69
N ARG A 6 0.41 -2.21 -15.55
CA ARG A 6 1.07 -2.19 -14.25
C ARG A 6 2.03 -3.34 -14.08
N ALA A 7 3.31 -3.03 -13.91
CA ALA A 7 4.36 -4.02 -13.65
C ALA A 7 4.28 -4.60 -12.25
N GLY A 8 3.83 -3.79 -11.30
CA GLY A 8 3.67 -4.16 -9.89
C GLY A 8 2.65 -3.28 -9.20
N VAL A 9 2.08 -3.81 -8.12
CA VAL A 9 1.12 -3.12 -7.27
C VAL A 9 1.46 -3.41 -5.81
N VAL A 10 1.38 -2.38 -4.97
CA VAL A 10 1.38 -2.52 -3.50
C VAL A 10 -0.03 -2.20 -3.03
N ASP A 11 -0.72 -3.20 -2.49
CA ASP A 11 -2.09 -3.07 -2.03
C ASP A 11 -2.17 -3.13 -0.50
N ALA A 12 -2.81 -2.12 0.08
CA ALA A 12 -3.13 -2.03 1.51
C ALA A 12 -4.65 -2.02 1.75
N VAL A 13 -5.45 -2.28 0.72
CA VAL A 13 -6.89 -2.05 0.71
C VAL A 13 -7.68 -3.37 0.73
N GLY A 14 -7.25 -4.36 -0.05
CA GLY A 14 -7.97 -5.61 -0.18
C GLY A 14 -9.22 -5.52 -1.05
N GLY A 15 -10.19 -6.40 -0.85
CA GLY A 15 -11.50 -6.36 -1.49
C GLY A 15 -11.48 -6.31 -3.02
N ASN A 16 -12.41 -5.54 -3.58
CA ASN A 16 -12.51 -5.35 -5.02
C ASN A 16 -11.29 -4.62 -5.59
N THR A 17 -10.66 -3.75 -4.82
CA THR A 17 -9.44 -3.02 -5.22
C THR A 17 -8.31 -3.99 -5.52
N LEU A 18 -8.05 -4.95 -4.63
CA LEU A 18 -7.03 -5.99 -4.84
C LEU A 18 -7.37 -6.90 -6.03
N ALA A 19 -8.63 -7.31 -6.15
CA ALA A 19 -9.09 -8.14 -7.28
C ALA A 19 -8.85 -7.43 -8.63
N ASN A 20 -9.20 -6.15 -8.72
CA ASN A 20 -8.98 -5.32 -9.89
C ASN A 20 -7.48 -5.09 -10.16
N ALA A 21 -6.65 -4.91 -9.13
CA ALA A 21 -5.21 -4.81 -9.26
C ALA A 21 -4.61 -6.05 -9.91
N CYS A 22 -4.99 -7.25 -9.46
CA CYS A 22 -4.58 -8.51 -10.07
C CYS A 22 -5.03 -8.61 -11.54
N ALA A 23 -6.28 -8.21 -11.83
CA ALA A 23 -6.82 -8.25 -13.18
C ALA A 23 -6.13 -7.28 -14.16
N GLN A 24 -5.60 -6.16 -13.67
CA GLN A 24 -4.95 -5.11 -14.49
C GLN A 24 -3.44 -5.24 -14.56
N THR A 25 -2.85 -6.15 -13.81
CA THR A 25 -1.40 -6.38 -13.82
C THR A 25 -0.97 -7.07 -15.12
N ARG A 26 0.15 -6.61 -15.70
CA ARG A 26 0.71 -7.15 -16.93
C ARG A 26 1.24 -8.56 -16.73
N TYR A 27 1.61 -9.22 -17.85
CA TYR A 27 2.22 -10.54 -17.83
C TYR A 27 3.49 -10.58 -16.94
N GLY A 28 3.55 -11.56 -16.05
CA GLY A 28 4.65 -11.75 -15.09
C GLY A 28 4.77 -10.69 -14.01
N GLY A 29 3.77 -9.80 -13.88
CA GLY A 29 3.79 -8.76 -12.86
C GLY A 29 3.45 -9.28 -11.45
N VAL A 30 3.75 -8.48 -10.43
CA VAL A 30 3.60 -8.85 -9.02
C VAL A 30 2.65 -7.88 -8.32
N VAL A 31 1.70 -8.44 -7.57
CA VAL A 31 0.83 -7.69 -6.66
C VAL A 31 1.18 -8.11 -5.23
N THR A 32 1.48 -7.16 -4.37
CA THR A 32 1.71 -7.42 -2.95
C THR A 32 0.52 -6.93 -2.13
N ALA A 33 0.02 -7.77 -1.23
CA ALA A 33 -1.06 -7.43 -0.31
C ALA A 33 -0.51 -7.32 1.11
N CYS A 34 -0.61 -6.13 1.71
CA CYS A 34 -0.12 -5.84 3.05
C CYS A 34 -1.18 -5.23 3.97
N GLY A 35 -2.41 -5.08 3.52
CA GLY A 35 -3.51 -4.53 4.33
C GLY A 35 -4.88 -4.91 3.77
N LEU A 36 -5.94 -4.53 4.48
CA LEU A 36 -7.32 -4.90 4.20
C LEU A 36 -8.31 -3.78 4.58
N ALA A 37 -7.96 -2.53 4.27
CA ALA A 37 -8.74 -1.35 4.67
C ALA A 37 -10.17 -1.35 4.13
N GLU A 38 -10.42 -1.91 2.94
CA GLU A 38 -11.77 -2.11 2.39
C GLU A 38 -12.37 -3.42 2.89
N SER A 39 -11.65 -4.54 2.72
CA SER A 39 -12.18 -5.88 3.03
C SER A 39 -11.08 -6.93 3.07
N ALA A 40 -11.28 -7.96 3.90
CA ALA A 40 -10.47 -9.17 3.90
C ALA A 40 -10.82 -10.14 2.75
N ALA A 41 -11.92 -9.92 2.04
CA ALA A 41 -12.33 -10.77 0.92
C ALA A 41 -11.46 -10.53 -0.32
N LEU A 42 -11.30 -11.56 -1.14
CA LEU A 42 -10.66 -11.47 -2.46
C LEU A 42 -11.63 -11.97 -3.54
N PRO A 43 -12.53 -11.13 -4.06
CA PRO A 43 -13.49 -11.51 -5.10
C PRO A 43 -12.82 -11.54 -6.49
N ALA A 44 -11.86 -12.44 -6.67
CA ALA A 44 -11.09 -12.58 -7.89
C ALA A 44 -11.25 -13.96 -8.53
N THR A 45 -10.91 -14.06 -9.82
CA THR A 45 -10.79 -15.33 -10.52
C THR A 45 -9.33 -15.73 -10.64
N VAL A 46 -9.05 -16.99 -10.95
CA VAL A 46 -7.68 -17.49 -11.18
C VAL A 46 -7.09 -17.06 -12.51
N MET A 47 -7.87 -16.45 -13.39
CA MET A 47 -7.47 -16.09 -14.76
C MET A 47 -6.19 -15.23 -14.86
N PRO A 48 -5.98 -14.19 -14.03
CA PRO A 48 -4.73 -13.43 -14.04
C PRO A 48 -3.51 -14.29 -13.76
N PHE A 49 -3.65 -15.24 -12.89
CA PHE A 49 -2.55 -16.11 -12.45
C PHE A 49 -2.17 -17.13 -13.52
N ILE A 50 -3.14 -17.89 -14.03
CA ILE A 50 -2.87 -18.92 -15.04
C ILE A 50 -2.57 -18.37 -16.44
N LEU A 51 -3.22 -17.30 -16.88
CA LEU A 51 -3.05 -16.79 -18.25
C LEU A 51 -1.89 -15.81 -18.40
N ARG A 52 -1.49 -15.15 -17.32
CA ARG A 52 -0.44 -14.12 -17.37
C ARG A 52 0.68 -14.30 -16.36
N GLY A 53 0.65 -15.37 -15.56
CA GLY A 53 1.68 -15.60 -14.56
C GLY A 53 1.77 -14.47 -13.51
N VAL A 54 0.66 -13.77 -13.25
CA VAL A 54 0.63 -12.74 -12.20
C VAL A 54 0.86 -13.40 -10.85
N VAL A 55 1.73 -12.80 -10.04
CA VAL A 55 2.00 -13.26 -8.68
C VAL A 55 1.25 -12.38 -7.70
N LEU A 56 0.41 -12.99 -6.86
CA LEU A 56 -0.14 -12.33 -5.66
C LEU A 56 0.65 -12.80 -4.44
N ARG A 57 1.28 -11.88 -3.72
CA ARG A 57 2.11 -12.17 -2.56
C ARG A 57 1.63 -11.42 -1.32
N GLY A 58 1.35 -12.17 -0.24
CA GLY A 58 1.13 -11.57 1.07
C GLY A 58 2.42 -11.01 1.67
N VAL A 59 2.30 -9.91 2.39
CA VAL A 59 3.38 -9.29 3.17
C VAL A 59 2.95 -9.25 4.63
N ASP A 60 3.51 -10.15 5.43
CA ASP A 60 3.34 -10.12 6.89
C ASP A 60 4.33 -9.12 7.49
N SER A 61 3.87 -7.89 7.71
CA SER A 61 4.68 -6.83 8.30
C SER A 61 4.74 -6.92 9.84
N VAL A 62 3.87 -7.69 10.46
CA VAL A 62 3.78 -7.81 11.93
C VAL A 62 4.84 -8.77 12.45
N MET A 63 4.90 -9.98 11.89
CA MET A 63 5.80 -11.06 12.33
C MET A 63 7.08 -11.16 11.47
N ALA A 64 7.35 -10.15 10.64
CA ALA A 64 8.52 -10.17 9.78
C ALA A 64 9.81 -10.34 10.60
N PRO A 65 10.67 -11.33 10.28
CA PRO A 65 11.95 -11.54 10.96
C PRO A 65 12.84 -10.28 10.87
N SER A 66 13.64 -10.05 11.90
CA SER A 66 14.49 -8.85 12.01
C SER A 66 15.43 -8.67 10.82
N GLY A 67 16.02 -9.75 10.29
CA GLY A 67 16.94 -9.68 9.14
C GLY A 67 16.30 -9.07 7.90
N PRO A 68 15.25 -9.67 7.33
CA PRO A 68 14.50 -9.10 6.20
C PRO A 68 13.95 -7.70 6.48
N ARG A 69 13.50 -7.43 7.71
CA ARG A 69 12.99 -6.11 8.11
C ARG A 69 14.07 -5.04 8.04
N LEU A 70 15.24 -5.29 8.61
CA LEU A 70 16.39 -4.36 8.57
C LEU A 70 16.87 -4.14 7.13
N ALA A 71 16.92 -5.19 6.31
CA ALA A 71 17.29 -5.08 4.91
C ALA A 71 16.29 -4.21 4.13
N ALA A 72 14.99 -4.34 4.40
CA ALA A 72 13.96 -3.52 3.79
C ALA A 72 14.11 -2.03 4.18
N TRP A 73 14.34 -1.74 5.45
CA TRP A 73 14.57 -0.37 5.94
C TRP A 73 15.84 0.25 5.36
N ALA A 74 16.94 -0.50 5.31
CA ALA A 74 18.19 -0.03 4.69
C ALA A 74 18.00 0.30 3.21
N ARG A 75 17.18 -0.49 2.51
CA ARG A 75 16.84 -0.25 1.12
C ARG A 75 15.97 0.99 0.94
N LEU A 76 14.96 1.18 1.78
CA LEU A 76 14.13 2.38 1.78
C LEU A 76 14.96 3.63 2.04
N ALA A 77 15.87 3.59 3.03
CA ALA A 77 16.74 4.72 3.36
C ALA A 77 17.67 5.13 2.21
N ARG A 78 18.07 4.17 1.37
CA ARG A 78 18.94 4.43 0.21
C ARG A 78 18.18 4.87 -1.03
N ASP A 79 17.03 4.25 -1.31
CA ASP A 79 16.36 4.32 -2.61
C ASP A 79 15.16 5.29 -2.61
N MET A 80 14.74 5.78 -1.43
CA MET A 80 13.59 6.67 -1.31
C MET A 80 13.95 8.10 -1.71
N ASP A 81 13.10 8.70 -2.52
CA ASP A 81 13.16 10.12 -2.85
C ASP A 81 12.53 10.92 -1.69
N LEU A 82 13.39 11.45 -0.82
CA LEU A 82 12.95 12.18 0.38
C LEU A 82 12.27 13.50 0.03
N GLU A 83 12.67 14.18 -1.04
CA GLU A 83 12.03 15.43 -1.47
C GLU A 83 10.57 15.17 -1.87
N ARG A 84 10.31 14.11 -2.62
CA ARG A 84 8.95 13.69 -2.96
C ARG A 84 8.15 13.24 -1.73
N LEU A 85 8.79 12.57 -0.80
CA LEU A 85 8.13 12.16 0.44
C LEU A 85 7.64 13.38 1.22
N GLU A 86 8.48 14.41 1.36
CA GLU A 86 8.13 15.64 2.07
C GLU A 86 6.92 16.36 1.45
N THR A 87 6.78 16.34 0.13
CA THR A 87 5.61 16.96 -0.53
C THR A 87 4.28 16.29 -0.20
N MET A 88 4.30 15.07 0.33
CA MET A 88 3.12 14.31 0.71
C MET A 88 2.78 14.41 2.21
N ILE A 89 3.61 15.11 2.99
CA ILE A 89 3.46 15.20 4.43
C ILE A 89 2.77 16.50 4.81
N THR A 90 1.74 16.39 5.66
CA THR A 90 1.14 17.50 6.37
C THR A 90 1.41 17.30 7.86
N GLU A 91 2.13 18.24 8.48
CA GLU A 91 2.43 18.18 9.90
C GLU A 91 1.30 18.78 10.73
N ILE A 92 0.90 18.06 11.77
CA ILE A 92 -0.11 18.47 12.74
C ILE A 92 0.40 18.29 14.17
N GLY A 93 -0.17 19.03 15.12
CA GLY A 93 0.10 18.81 16.54
C GLY A 93 -0.69 17.64 17.12
N LEU A 94 -0.28 17.17 18.30
CA LEU A 94 -0.99 16.10 19.01
C LEU A 94 -2.44 16.50 19.35
N SER A 95 -2.67 17.77 19.67
CA SER A 95 -4.01 18.31 19.96
C SER A 95 -4.98 18.24 18.78
N ASP A 96 -4.47 18.20 17.53
CA ASP A 96 -5.29 18.25 16.33
C ASP A 96 -5.80 16.87 15.89
N VAL A 97 -5.23 15.79 16.45
CA VAL A 97 -5.49 14.40 16.02
C VAL A 97 -6.98 14.07 16.07
N ASN A 98 -7.67 14.42 17.14
CA ASN A 98 -9.10 14.13 17.27
C ASN A 98 -9.96 14.88 16.24
N GLY A 99 -9.52 16.07 15.83
CA GLY A 99 -10.22 16.87 14.82
C GLY A 99 -10.08 16.32 13.41
N VAL A 100 -8.93 15.73 13.09
CA VAL A 100 -8.66 15.21 11.73
C VAL A 100 -9.01 13.74 11.56
N ALA A 101 -9.15 12.98 12.64
CA ALA A 101 -9.44 11.55 12.60
C ALA A 101 -10.69 11.19 11.78
N PRO A 102 -11.83 11.92 11.86
CA PRO A 102 -12.99 11.64 11.02
C PRO A 102 -12.70 11.75 9.52
N ASP A 103 -11.88 12.71 9.11
CA ASP A 103 -11.52 12.89 7.70
C ASP A 103 -10.58 11.81 7.19
N VAL A 104 -9.67 11.32 8.04
CA VAL A 104 -8.84 10.14 7.73
C VAL A 104 -9.72 8.92 7.51
N LEU A 105 -10.67 8.65 8.42
CA LEU A 105 -11.59 7.52 8.30
C LEU A 105 -12.51 7.63 7.08
N ALA A 106 -12.88 8.85 6.70
CA ALA A 106 -13.69 9.11 5.51
C ALA A 106 -12.87 9.10 4.20
N GLY A 107 -11.55 8.83 4.24
CA GLY A 107 -10.69 8.82 3.06
C GLY A 107 -10.47 10.18 2.40
N LYS A 108 -10.72 11.28 3.11
CA LYS A 108 -10.59 12.64 2.58
C LYS A 108 -9.17 13.19 2.65
N VAL A 109 -8.31 12.56 3.43
CA VAL A 109 -6.92 12.98 3.59
C VAL A 109 -6.06 12.33 2.51
N THR A 110 -5.38 13.16 1.72
CA THR A 110 -4.40 12.71 0.72
C THR A 110 -2.99 12.83 1.31
N GLY A 111 -2.14 11.85 1.04
CA GLY A 111 -0.76 11.83 1.55
C GLY A 111 -0.66 11.26 2.97
N ARG A 112 0.11 11.92 3.83
CA ARG A 112 0.38 11.48 5.20
C ARG A 112 0.21 12.63 6.19
N LEU A 113 -0.39 12.35 7.32
CA LEU A 113 -0.35 13.22 8.49
C LEU A 113 0.82 12.79 9.38
N LEU A 114 1.75 13.71 9.61
CA LEU A 114 2.83 13.56 10.57
C LEU A 114 2.42 14.27 11.86
N VAL A 115 2.33 13.53 12.95
CA VAL A 115 1.96 14.10 14.24
C VAL A 115 3.22 14.47 15.02
N ASP A 116 3.45 15.77 15.24
CA ASP A 116 4.45 16.22 16.20
C ASP A 116 3.87 16.10 17.61
N VAL A 117 4.39 15.13 18.37
CA VAL A 117 3.91 14.85 19.73
C VAL A 117 4.34 15.90 20.77
N ASN A 118 5.21 16.83 20.40
CA ASN A 118 5.68 17.92 21.24
C ASN A 118 4.91 19.24 20.99
N ARG A 119 3.97 19.23 20.08
CA ARG A 119 3.20 20.39 19.64
C ARG A 119 1.71 20.23 19.87
#